data_13a8c81a719a61ed0554a357ae09b74d
#
_entry.id   13a8c81a719a61ed0554a357ae09b74d
#
_cell.length_a   1.000
_cell.length_b   1.000
_cell.length_c   1.000
_cell.angle_alpha   90.00
_cell.angle_beta   90.00
_cell.angle_gamma   90.00
#
_symmetry.space_group_name_H-M   'P 1'
#
loop_
_entity.id
_entity.type
_entity.pdbx_description
1 polymer ?
#
loop_
_entity_poly.entity_id
_entity_poly.type
_entity_poly.pdbx_seq_one_letter_code
_entity_poly.pdbx_strand_id
1 'polypeptide(L)'
;GVGLGTQFLRHIERTRVILHVIDMSASEGRDPYEDYLAINKELETYNLRLLERPQIIVANKMDMPQAAENLEQFKENLDANYGEFDDKPQIFPISGIAHQGLDALLDATAQLLDQTDDFLLYDESDMQEEAYYGFEEEEKASDISRADDAAWVLSGEKLEKLFVMTNMER
;
A
#
# COMPACT_ATOMS: atom_id res chain seq x y z
N GLY A 1 -7.20 2.47 17.91
CA GLY A 1 -6.64 2.66 16.62
C GLY A 1 -6.45 1.34 15.91
N VAL A 2 -7.25 1.08 14.89
CA VAL A 2 -7.01 -0.05 14.00
C VAL A 2 -6.19 0.54 12.86
N GLY A 3 -4.85 0.44 12.95
CA GLY A 3 -3.96 0.87 11.87
C GLY A 3 -4.22 0.08 10.58
N LEU A 4 -3.79 0.62 9.45
CA LEU A 4 -3.84 -0.04 8.16
C LEU A 4 -3.12 -1.40 8.27
N GLY A 5 -3.86 -2.51 8.17
CA GLY A 5 -3.31 -3.85 8.36
C GLY A 5 -2.26 -4.22 7.30
N THR A 6 -1.34 -5.13 7.63
CA THR A 6 -0.24 -5.58 6.75
C THR A 6 -0.71 -6.09 5.38
N GLN A 7 -1.92 -6.65 5.26
CA GLN A 7 -2.50 -7.03 3.97
C GLN A 7 -2.84 -5.82 3.10
N PHE A 8 -3.34 -4.75 3.68
CA PHE A 8 -3.65 -3.51 2.97
C PHE A 8 -2.39 -2.87 2.39
N LEU A 9 -1.29 -2.90 3.14
CA LEU A 9 -0.01 -2.36 2.71
C LEU A 9 0.55 -3.04 1.46
N ARG A 10 0.42 -4.38 1.36
CA ARG A 10 0.85 -5.13 0.17
C ARG A 10 0.07 -4.75 -1.10
N HIS A 11 -1.18 -4.33 -0.97
CA HIS A 11 -1.97 -3.84 -2.10
C HIS A 11 -1.55 -2.42 -2.50
N ILE A 12 -1.26 -1.57 -1.52
CA ILE A 12 -0.80 -0.20 -1.76
C ILE A 12 0.59 -0.18 -2.43
N GLU A 13 1.46 -1.10 -2.12
CA GLU A 13 2.80 -1.20 -2.71
C GLU A 13 2.81 -1.11 -4.24
N ARG A 14 1.79 -1.65 -4.88
CA ARG A 14 1.66 -1.71 -6.35
C ARG A 14 0.83 -0.59 -6.96
N THR A 15 0.29 0.31 -6.14
CA THR A 15 -0.53 1.41 -6.66
C THR A 15 0.35 2.55 -7.17
N ARG A 16 -0.03 3.17 -8.27
CA ARG A 16 0.66 4.35 -8.83
C ARG A 16 0.01 5.65 -8.39
N VAL A 17 -1.29 5.63 -8.15
CA VAL A 17 -2.10 6.79 -7.77
C VAL A 17 -2.93 6.44 -6.53
N ILE A 18 -3.10 7.40 -5.63
CA ILE A 18 -3.91 7.25 -4.43
C ILE A 18 -5.17 8.09 -4.56
N LEU A 19 -6.33 7.46 -4.40
CA LEU A 19 -7.61 8.15 -4.23
C LEU A 19 -7.93 8.24 -2.75
N HIS A 20 -7.84 9.43 -2.19
CA HIS A 20 -8.13 9.69 -0.78
C HIS A 20 -9.60 10.10 -0.63
N VAL A 21 -10.44 9.16 -0.25
CA VAL A 21 -11.90 9.38 -0.11
C VAL A 21 -12.21 9.92 1.26
N ILE A 22 -12.80 11.11 1.33
CA ILE A 22 -13.11 11.85 2.57
C ILE A 22 -14.62 12.07 2.66
N ASP A 23 -15.17 11.83 3.84
CA ASP A 23 -16.58 12.08 4.15
C ASP A 23 -16.81 13.56 4.46
N MET A 24 -17.41 14.30 3.52
CA MET A 24 -17.71 15.72 3.69
C MET A 24 -18.96 15.98 4.53
N SER A 25 -19.74 14.94 4.89
CA SER A 25 -20.94 15.15 5.73
C SER A 25 -20.64 15.50 7.17
N ALA A 26 -19.45 15.16 7.67
CA ALA A 26 -19.08 15.26 9.08
C ALA A 26 -20.10 14.63 10.05
N SER A 27 -20.87 13.63 9.56
CA SER A 27 -22.00 13.04 10.30
C SER A 27 -21.59 12.34 11.60
N GLU A 28 -20.31 11.95 11.70
CA GLU A 28 -19.74 11.35 12.93
C GLU A 28 -19.09 12.39 13.87
N GLY A 29 -19.26 13.68 13.58
CA GLY A 29 -18.71 14.79 14.40
C GLY A 29 -17.20 14.97 14.25
N ARG A 30 -16.58 14.39 13.22
CA ARG A 30 -15.17 14.58 12.89
C ARG A 30 -15.02 15.60 11.77
N ASP A 31 -13.96 16.43 11.88
CA ASP A 31 -13.63 17.39 10.84
C ASP A 31 -12.98 16.67 9.62
N PRO A 32 -13.48 16.88 8.40
CA PRO A 32 -12.93 16.25 7.19
C PRO A 32 -11.45 16.53 6.96
N TYR A 33 -10.98 17.72 7.33
CA TYR A 33 -9.58 18.09 7.17
C TYR A 33 -8.68 17.42 8.20
N GLU A 34 -9.14 17.24 9.43
CA GLU A 34 -8.43 16.47 10.45
C GLU A 34 -8.33 15.00 10.07
N ASP A 35 -9.39 14.41 9.50
CA ASP A 35 -9.36 13.04 8.97
C ASP A 35 -8.34 12.90 7.82
N TYR A 36 -8.25 13.89 6.92
CA TYR A 36 -7.24 13.95 5.86
C TYR A 36 -5.82 13.95 6.42
N LEU A 37 -5.55 14.82 7.40
CA LEU A 37 -4.22 14.90 8.03
C LEU A 37 -3.86 13.60 8.78
N ALA A 38 -4.82 13.00 9.47
CA ALA A 38 -4.60 11.76 10.22
C ALA A 38 -4.18 10.60 9.29
N ILE A 39 -4.86 10.45 8.16
CA ILE A 39 -4.52 9.42 7.15
C ILE A 39 -3.15 9.69 6.52
N ASN A 40 -2.85 10.94 6.15
CA ASN A 40 -1.53 11.28 5.61
C ASN A 40 -0.41 10.96 6.59
N LYS A 41 -0.61 11.23 7.88
CA LYS A 41 0.34 10.87 8.93
C LYS A 41 0.51 9.36 9.07
N GLU A 42 -0.57 8.57 8.91
CA GLU A 42 -0.46 7.13 8.88
C GLU A 42 0.32 6.66 7.65
N LEU A 43 0.05 7.19 6.47
CA LEU A 43 0.79 6.87 5.24
C LEU A 43 2.29 7.18 5.37
N GLU A 44 2.65 8.30 6.00
CA GLU A 44 4.04 8.68 6.28
C GLU A 44 4.73 7.66 7.19
N THR A 45 4.04 7.18 8.21
CA THR A 45 4.59 6.25 9.20
C THR A 45 4.98 4.90 8.57
N TYR A 46 4.32 4.48 7.51
CA TYR A 46 4.60 3.21 6.83
C TYR A 46 5.83 3.23 5.93
N ASN A 47 6.42 4.38 5.69
CA ASN A 47 7.67 4.57 4.94
C ASN A 47 7.74 3.87 3.56
N LEU A 48 6.59 3.66 2.91
CA LEU A 48 6.49 3.06 1.58
C LEU A 48 6.52 4.10 0.46
N ARG A 49 7.07 5.29 0.70
CA ARG A 49 7.07 6.43 -0.23
C ARG A 49 5.65 6.74 -0.76
N LEU A 50 4.63 6.48 0.07
CA LEU A 50 3.22 6.60 -0.34
C LEU A 50 2.82 8.05 -0.55
N LEU A 51 3.40 8.99 0.23
CA LEU A 51 3.14 10.43 0.08
C LEU A 51 3.80 11.02 -1.17
N GLU A 52 4.79 10.36 -1.75
CA GLU A 52 5.42 10.77 -3.01
C GLU A 52 4.57 10.41 -4.23
N ARG A 53 3.54 9.57 -4.05
CA ARG A 53 2.63 9.18 -5.13
C ARG A 53 1.60 10.27 -5.39
N PRO A 54 1.23 10.51 -6.65
CA PRO A 54 0.16 11.43 -6.97
C PRO A 54 -1.13 11.05 -6.24
N GLN A 55 -1.76 12.04 -5.62
CA GLN A 55 -3.00 11.86 -4.88
C GLN A 55 -4.13 12.67 -5.51
N ILE A 56 -5.33 12.09 -5.49
CA ILE A 56 -6.58 12.77 -5.78
C ILE A 56 -7.44 12.73 -4.52
N ILE A 57 -7.93 13.88 -4.09
CA ILE A 57 -8.89 13.99 -2.98
C ILE A 57 -10.30 13.83 -3.53
N VAL A 58 -11.02 12.85 -3.01
CA VAL A 58 -12.40 12.55 -3.37
C VAL A 58 -13.31 13.02 -2.25
N ALA A 59 -13.93 14.19 -2.43
CA ALA A 59 -14.88 14.77 -1.48
C ALA A 59 -16.24 14.07 -1.64
N ASN A 60 -16.50 13.06 -0.83
CA ASN A 60 -17.69 12.22 -0.91
C ASN A 60 -18.84 12.71 -0.01
N LYS A 61 -20.04 12.19 -0.28
CA LYS A 61 -21.30 12.51 0.40
C LYS A 61 -21.78 13.96 0.17
N MET A 62 -21.52 14.48 -1.05
CA MET A 62 -21.95 15.85 -1.41
C MET A 62 -23.47 16.03 -1.48
N ASP A 63 -24.25 14.96 -1.38
CA ASP A 63 -25.71 14.97 -1.22
C ASP A 63 -26.16 15.41 0.18
N MET A 64 -25.26 15.46 1.15
CA MET A 64 -25.58 15.85 2.53
C MET A 64 -25.59 17.38 2.69
N PRO A 65 -26.51 17.94 3.52
CA PRO A 65 -26.72 19.39 3.60
C PRO A 65 -25.49 20.21 4.00
N GLN A 66 -24.61 19.68 4.88
CA GLN A 66 -23.43 20.37 5.37
C GLN A 66 -22.19 20.16 4.51
N ALA A 67 -22.24 19.22 3.54
CA ALA A 67 -21.08 18.82 2.77
C ALA A 67 -20.48 19.96 1.95
N ALA A 68 -21.31 20.85 1.42
CA ALA A 68 -20.85 22.01 0.64
C ALA A 68 -20.05 23.00 1.49
N GLU A 69 -20.52 23.31 2.70
CA GLU A 69 -19.81 24.20 3.62
C GLU A 69 -18.50 23.58 4.10
N ASN A 70 -18.54 22.30 4.47
CA ASN A 70 -17.35 21.55 4.89
C ASN A 70 -16.31 21.45 3.77
N LEU A 71 -16.74 21.31 2.51
CA LEU A 71 -15.85 21.29 1.35
C LEU A 71 -15.13 22.63 1.16
N GLU A 72 -15.84 23.74 1.29
CA GLU A 72 -15.21 25.07 1.18
C GLU A 72 -14.17 25.29 2.28
N GLN A 73 -14.51 24.95 3.53
CA GLN A 73 -13.56 25.04 4.64
C GLN A 73 -12.36 24.11 4.46
N PHE A 74 -12.59 22.92 3.94
CA PHE A 74 -11.53 21.96 3.59
C PHE A 74 -10.57 22.54 2.56
N LYS A 75 -11.10 23.17 1.49
CA LYS A 75 -10.27 23.83 0.46
C LYS A 75 -9.43 24.97 1.03
N GLU A 76 -10.02 25.82 1.86
CA GLU A 76 -9.31 26.92 2.53
C GLU A 76 -8.14 26.41 3.37
N ASN A 77 -8.38 25.35 4.16
CA ASN A 77 -7.34 24.72 4.98
C ASN A 77 -6.24 24.08 4.11
N LEU A 78 -6.64 23.43 3.02
CA LEU A 78 -5.68 22.83 2.08
C LEU A 78 -4.83 23.89 1.42
N ASP A 79 -5.43 25.00 0.96
CA ASP A 79 -4.74 26.13 0.35
C ASP A 79 -3.77 26.80 1.33
N ALA A 80 -4.14 26.94 2.58
CA ALA A 80 -3.28 27.46 3.63
C ALA A 80 -2.06 26.57 3.90
N ASN A 81 -2.23 25.25 3.76
CA ASN A 81 -1.15 24.29 4.01
C ASN A 81 -0.19 24.13 2.81
N TYR A 82 -0.72 24.09 1.59
CA TYR A 82 0.09 23.91 0.38
C TYR A 82 0.61 25.25 -0.19
N GLY A 83 -0.02 26.39 0.12
CA GLY A 83 0.36 27.68 -0.43
C GLY A 83 0.23 27.73 -1.97
N GLU A 84 1.22 28.35 -2.64
CA GLU A 84 1.30 28.44 -4.11
C GLU A 84 2.05 27.25 -4.77
N PHE A 85 2.28 26.16 -4.05
CA PHE A 85 2.97 25.01 -4.63
C PHE A 85 2.09 24.25 -5.62
N ASP A 86 2.70 23.84 -6.74
CA ASP A 86 2.04 23.12 -7.84
C ASP A 86 1.63 21.68 -7.47
N ASP A 87 2.12 21.14 -6.35
CA ASP A 87 1.89 19.76 -5.91
C ASP A 87 0.58 19.52 -5.13
N LYS A 88 -0.30 20.52 -5.12
CA LYS A 88 -1.58 20.43 -4.42
C LYS A 88 -2.48 19.37 -5.07
N PRO A 89 -3.01 18.38 -4.32
CA PRO A 89 -3.91 17.39 -4.85
C PRO A 89 -5.20 17.99 -5.42
N GLN A 90 -5.67 17.46 -6.55
CA GLN A 90 -6.96 17.85 -7.11
C GLN A 90 -8.10 17.31 -6.26
N ILE A 91 -9.17 18.10 -6.12
CA ILE A 91 -10.36 17.73 -5.33
C ILE A 91 -11.53 17.47 -6.27
N PHE A 92 -12.13 16.30 -6.15
CA PHE A 92 -13.34 15.91 -6.90
C PHE A 92 -14.52 15.72 -5.95
N PRO A 93 -15.51 16.62 -5.99
CA PRO A 93 -16.75 16.44 -5.24
C PRO A 93 -17.63 15.39 -5.90
N ILE A 94 -18.03 14.39 -5.11
CA ILE A 94 -18.88 13.30 -5.57
C ILE A 94 -20.00 12.98 -4.56
N SER A 95 -21.04 12.33 -5.05
CA SER A 95 -21.96 11.56 -4.23
C SER A 95 -22.02 10.14 -4.74
N GLY A 96 -21.47 9.20 -3.99
CA GLY A 96 -21.52 7.79 -4.36
C GLY A 96 -22.95 7.24 -4.43
N ILE A 97 -23.83 7.69 -3.54
CA ILE A 97 -25.24 7.27 -3.50
C ILE A 97 -26.03 7.86 -4.68
N ALA A 98 -25.81 9.15 -4.98
CA ALA A 98 -26.51 9.82 -6.08
C ALA A 98 -25.86 9.60 -7.46
N HIS A 99 -24.76 8.88 -7.53
CA HIS A 99 -23.94 8.66 -8.74
C HIS A 99 -23.53 9.97 -9.44
N GLN A 100 -23.21 11.01 -8.66
CA GLN A 100 -22.83 12.33 -9.18
C GLN A 100 -21.31 12.52 -9.10
N GLY A 101 -20.74 13.16 -10.12
CA GLY A 101 -19.31 13.52 -10.17
C GLY A 101 -18.35 12.36 -10.46
N LEU A 102 -18.84 11.14 -10.64
CA LEU A 102 -18.01 9.95 -10.83
C LEU A 102 -17.26 9.95 -12.17
N ASP A 103 -17.90 10.39 -13.25
CA ASP A 103 -17.27 10.39 -14.58
C ASP A 103 -16.03 11.30 -14.59
N ALA A 104 -16.14 12.51 -14.04
CA ALA A 104 -15.03 13.44 -13.95
C ALA A 104 -13.87 12.89 -13.09
N LEU A 105 -14.19 12.21 -11.99
CA LEU A 105 -13.19 11.55 -11.14
C LEU A 105 -12.48 10.41 -11.90
N LEU A 106 -13.23 9.57 -12.62
CA LEU A 106 -12.67 8.46 -13.39
C LEU A 106 -11.77 8.95 -14.53
N ASP A 107 -12.21 9.98 -15.26
CA ASP A 107 -11.41 10.58 -16.33
C ASP A 107 -10.09 11.18 -15.80
N ALA A 108 -10.16 11.92 -14.70
CA ALA A 108 -8.97 12.48 -14.07
C ALA A 108 -8.04 11.39 -13.53
N THR A 109 -8.59 10.33 -12.95
CA THR A 109 -7.81 9.19 -12.46
C THR A 109 -7.09 8.48 -13.60
N ALA A 110 -7.79 8.25 -14.73
CA ALA A 110 -7.21 7.62 -15.91
C ALA A 110 -6.06 8.48 -16.49
N GLN A 111 -6.27 9.79 -16.62
CA GLN A 111 -5.23 10.71 -17.09
C GLN A 111 -4.01 10.72 -16.18
N LEU A 112 -4.23 10.73 -14.85
CA LEU A 112 -3.14 10.71 -13.89
C LEU A 112 -2.36 9.39 -13.93
N LEU A 113 -3.05 8.27 -14.11
CA LEU A 113 -2.43 6.96 -14.28
C LEU A 113 -1.59 6.88 -15.56
N ASP A 114 -2.06 7.46 -16.67
CA ASP A 114 -1.32 7.48 -17.93
C ASP A 114 -0.05 8.35 -17.87
N GLN A 115 -0.06 9.37 -17.01
CA GLN A 115 1.07 10.29 -16.79
C GLN A 115 2.05 9.79 -15.73
N THR A 116 1.66 8.79 -14.93
CA THR A 116 2.46 8.28 -13.82
C THR A 116 3.10 6.95 -14.19
N ASP A 117 4.44 6.91 -14.17
CA ASP A 117 5.20 5.69 -14.36
C ASP A 117 4.97 4.69 -13.22
N ASP A 118 5.38 3.43 -13.43
CA ASP A 118 5.34 2.42 -12.38
C ASP A 118 6.24 2.87 -11.23
N PHE A 119 5.65 2.90 -10.03
CA PHE A 119 6.34 3.35 -8.83
C PHE A 119 7.19 2.20 -8.27
N LEU A 120 8.51 2.33 -8.35
CA LEU A 120 9.44 1.40 -7.75
C LEU A 120 9.60 1.73 -6.26
N LEU A 121 9.31 0.76 -5.40
CA LEU A 121 9.44 0.90 -3.93
C LEU A 121 10.88 1.00 -3.49
N TYR A 122 11.78 0.41 -4.24
CA TYR A 122 13.21 0.37 -3.98
C TYR A 122 13.94 1.06 -5.14
N ASP A 123 14.87 1.94 -4.83
CA ASP A 123 15.83 2.40 -5.83
C ASP A 123 16.70 1.22 -6.25
N GLU A 124 17.15 1.20 -7.51
CA GLU A 124 18.04 0.14 -8.02
C GLU A 124 19.33 0.02 -7.18
N SER A 125 19.72 1.09 -6.46
CA SER A 125 20.82 1.10 -5.49
C SER A 125 20.55 0.26 -4.25
N ASP A 126 19.31 0.24 -3.76
CA ASP A 126 18.92 -0.55 -2.58
C ASP A 126 18.90 -2.05 -2.92
N MET A 127 18.54 -2.40 -4.17
CA MET A 127 18.59 -3.78 -4.65
C MET A 127 20.02 -4.32 -4.79
N GLN A 128 21.03 -3.45 -4.95
CA GLN A 128 22.43 -3.88 -5.01
C GLN A 128 23.03 -4.17 -3.63
N GLU A 129 22.54 -3.54 -2.58
CA GLU A 129 22.98 -3.85 -1.20
C GLU A 129 22.36 -5.15 -0.67
N GLU A 130 21.12 -5.47 -1.00
CA GLU A 130 20.52 -6.77 -0.62
C GLU A 130 21.08 -7.96 -1.41
N ALA A 131 21.53 -7.73 -2.64
CA ALA A 131 22.19 -8.77 -3.43
C ALA A 131 23.60 -9.15 -2.91
N TYR A 132 24.18 -8.37 -1.99
CA TYR A 132 25.49 -8.65 -1.39
C TYR A 132 25.41 -9.39 -0.04
N TYR A 133 24.22 -9.57 0.54
CA TYR A 133 24.04 -10.61 1.56
C TYR A 133 24.03 -11.95 0.85
N GLY A 134 25.25 -12.47 0.71
CA GLY A 134 25.56 -13.64 -0.04
C GLY A 134 24.54 -14.76 0.18
N PHE A 135 24.11 -15.33 -0.91
CA PHE A 135 23.87 -16.75 -0.94
C PHE A 135 25.16 -17.40 -0.43
N GLU A 136 25.29 -17.60 0.87
CA GLU A 136 26.06 -18.73 1.34
C GLU A 136 25.44 -19.92 0.63
N GLU A 137 26.23 -20.55 -0.22
CA GLU A 137 25.88 -21.81 -0.86
C GLU A 137 25.21 -22.66 0.20
N GLU A 138 23.88 -22.81 0.11
CA GLU A 138 23.20 -23.83 0.89
C GLU A 138 23.90 -25.13 0.55
N GLU A 139 24.70 -25.60 1.50
CA GLU A 139 25.29 -26.92 1.48
C GLU A 139 24.25 -27.91 0.95
N LYS A 140 24.64 -28.63 -0.08
CA LYS A 140 23.89 -29.55 -0.90
C LYS A 140 22.67 -30.11 -0.16
N ALA A 141 21.51 -29.71 -0.61
CA ALA A 141 20.26 -30.36 -0.27
C ALA A 141 20.44 -31.86 -0.54
N SER A 142 20.13 -32.68 0.47
CA SER A 142 20.08 -34.16 0.48
C SER A 142 20.11 -34.82 -0.88
N ASP A 143 21.11 -35.65 -1.15
CA ASP A 143 21.19 -36.49 -2.36
C ASP A 143 20.16 -37.62 -2.30
N ILE A 144 19.38 -37.75 -3.36
CA ILE A 144 18.42 -38.85 -3.52
C ILE A 144 18.96 -39.79 -4.57
N SER A 145 19.32 -41.01 -4.17
CA SER A 145 19.79 -42.03 -5.10
C SER A 145 18.93 -43.30 -5.03
N ARG A 146 18.89 -44.04 -6.13
CA ARG A 146 18.14 -45.32 -6.19
C ARG A 146 19.12 -46.47 -6.01
N ALA A 147 18.87 -47.29 -5.00
CA ALA A 147 19.60 -48.51 -4.77
C ALA A 147 19.13 -49.63 -5.71
N ASP A 148 19.98 -50.66 -5.96
CA ASP A 148 19.71 -51.74 -6.91
C ASP A 148 18.50 -52.63 -6.55
N ASP A 149 18.02 -52.58 -5.30
CA ASP A 149 16.89 -53.33 -4.79
C ASP A 149 15.54 -52.57 -4.84
N ALA A 150 15.44 -51.54 -5.66
CA ALA A 150 14.27 -50.67 -5.82
C ALA A 150 13.96 -49.78 -4.61
N ALA A 151 14.87 -49.66 -3.66
CA ALA A 151 14.77 -48.73 -2.55
C ALA A 151 15.34 -47.35 -2.92
N TRP A 152 14.81 -46.30 -2.32
CA TRP A 152 15.36 -44.92 -2.45
C TRP A 152 16.22 -44.65 -1.23
N VAL A 153 17.45 -44.17 -1.46
CA VAL A 153 18.36 -43.73 -0.41
C VAL A 153 18.39 -42.22 -0.40
N LEU A 154 18.02 -41.67 0.74
CA LEU A 154 18.14 -40.25 1.04
C LEU A 154 19.34 -40.06 1.97
N SER A 155 20.32 -39.27 1.55
CA SER A 155 21.49 -38.91 2.33
C SER A 155 21.63 -37.41 2.45
N GLY A 156 22.08 -36.91 3.59
CA GLY A 156 22.34 -35.51 3.83
C GLY A 156 22.43 -35.21 5.33
N GLU A 157 23.35 -34.34 5.72
CA GLU A 157 23.64 -34.04 7.13
C GLU A 157 22.42 -33.57 7.93
N LYS A 158 21.52 -32.81 7.30
CA LYS A 158 20.25 -32.37 7.92
C LYS A 158 19.29 -33.53 8.16
N LEU A 159 19.24 -34.50 7.23
CA LEU A 159 18.39 -35.68 7.35
C LEU A 159 18.90 -36.63 8.42
N GLU A 160 20.21 -36.83 8.51
CA GLU A 160 20.82 -37.64 9.55
C GLU A 160 20.59 -37.06 10.94
N LYS A 161 20.73 -35.73 11.10
CA LYS A 161 20.40 -35.04 12.36
C LYS A 161 18.93 -35.19 12.75
N LEU A 162 18.00 -35.06 11.78
CA LEU A 162 16.56 -35.26 12.02
C LEU A 162 16.26 -36.71 12.44
N PHE A 163 16.91 -37.69 11.83
CA PHE A 163 16.72 -39.09 12.15
C PHE A 163 17.21 -39.45 13.57
N VAL A 164 18.34 -38.87 13.98
CA VAL A 164 18.88 -39.06 15.35
C VAL A 164 18.00 -38.35 16.40
N MET A 165 17.36 -37.24 16.06
CA MET A 165 16.46 -36.51 16.96
C MET A 165 15.08 -37.18 17.10
N THR A 166 14.67 -38.04 16.15
CA THR A 166 13.41 -38.74 16.19
C THR A 166 13.63 -40.05 16.91
N ASN A 167 13.53 -40.04 18.22
CA ASN A 167 13.62 -41.23 19.04
C ASN A 167 12.39 -42.12 18.77
N MET A 168 12.55 -43.16 17.93
CA MET A 168 11.54 -44.18 17.76
C MET A 168 11.63 -45.17 18.92
N GLU A 169 11.14 -44.76 20.09
CA GLU A 169 10.78 -45.76 21.10
C GLU A 169 9.46 -46.45 20.67
N ARG A 170 9.55 -47.75 20.47
CA ARG A 170 8.43 -48.67 20.30
C ARG A 170 7.65 -48.81 21.59
#